data_3c5d7f374910f2da3eced27245561e14
#
_entry.id   3c5d7f374910f2da3eced27245561e14
#
_cell.length_a   1.000
_cell.length_b   1.000
_cell.length_c   1.000
_cell.angle_alpha   90.00
_cell.angle_beta   90.00
_cell.angle_gamma   90.00
#
_symmetry.space_group_name_H-M   'P 1'
#
loop_
_entity.id
_entity.type
_entity.pdbx_description
1 polymer ?
#
loop_
_entity_poly.entity_id
_entity_poly.type
_entity_poly.pdbx_seq_one_letter_code
_entity_poly.pdbx_strand_id
1 'polypeptide(L)'
;MILNEYGKIAEQQWYWLAEQYPYVVLHEFIVMPNHIHGIIEINRNAVGTGRDLSANAKDVNVGTGCDLSGNVNDAAGTGYDLSLPKIKSLSELMGAYKTTVSKQIHLAGYAEFAWQRSFHDHIIRDEKSYERISNYIIDNPKTWDKDKFFR
;
A
#
# COMPACT_ATOMS: atom_id res chain seq x y z
N MET A 1 11.40 15.91 16.61
CA MET A 1 9.94 16.04 16.86
C MET A 1 9.46 14.78 17.54
N ILE A 2 8.60 14.87 18.56
CA ILE A 2 8.02 13.70 19.25
C ILE A 2 6.56 13.60 18.81
N LEU A 3 6.19 12.44 18.24
CA LEU A 3 4.81 12.19 17.81
C LEU A 3 3.90 11.96 19.03
N ASN A 4 2.72 12.57 18.99
CA ASN A 4 1.63 12.21 19.90
C ASN A 4 1.00 10.86 19.48
N GLU A 5 -0.02 10.40 20.19
CA GLU A 5 -0.69 9.12 19.88
C GLU A 5 -1.29 9.06 18.47
N TYR A 6 -1.86 10.17 17.98
CA TYR A 6 -2.44 10.24 16.62
C TYR A 6 -1.38 10.23 15.54
N GLY A 7 -0.24 10.88 15.79
CA GLY A 7 0.91 10.81 14.89
C GLY A 7 1.51 9.41 14.80
N LYS A 8 1.55 8.68 15.91
CA LYS A 8 1.98 7.26 15.93
C LYS A 8 1.01 6.37 15.17
N ILE A 9 -0.30 6.62 15.25
CA ILE A 9 -1.31 5.92 14.43
C ILE A 9 -1.04 6.18 12.95
N ALA A 10 -0.80 7.43 12.56
CA ALA A 10 -0.51 7.77 11.17
C ALA A 10 0.76 7.07 10.66
N GLU A 11 1.82 7.04 11.47
CA GLU A 11 3.06 6.34 11.16
C GLU A 11 2.85 4.82 11.04
N GLN A 12 2.15 4.20 11.96
CA GLN A 12 1.85 2.77 11.93
C GLN A 12 1.03 2.39 10.69
N GLN A 13 0.03 3.20 10.33
CA GLN A 13 -0.78 2.94 9.14
C GLN A 13 -0.02 3.18 7.83
N TRP A 14 1.08 3.94 7.86
CA TRP A 14 1.98 4.05 6.72
C TRP A 14 2.67 2.71 6.44
N TYR A 15 3.26 2.09 7.45
CA TYR A 15 3.89 0.76 7.30
C TYR A 15 2.87 -0.32 6.92
N TRP A 16 1.64 -0.24 7.43
CA TRP A 16 0.56 -1.14 7.05
C TRP A 16 0.29 -1.15 5.52
N LEU A 17 0.53 -0.05 4.81
CA LEU A 17 0.37 -0.03 3.34
C LEU A 17 1.25 -1.07 2.65
N ALA A 18 2.51 -1.21 3.03
CA ALA A 18 3.42 -2.20 2.43
C ALA A 18 3.06 -3.63 2.83
N GLU A 19 2.55 -3.83 4.03
CA GLU A 19 2.05 -5.14 4.49
C GLU A 19 0.80 -5.56 3.70
N GLN A 20 -0.11 -4.62 3.47
CA GLN A 20 -1.36 -4.88 2.76
C GLN A 20 -1.20 -4.98 1.25
N TYR A 21 -0.25 -4.27 0.67
CA TYR A 21 -0.02 -4.19 -0.76
C TYR A 21 1.43 -4.53 -1.11
N PRO A 22 1.75 -5.81 -1.43
CA PRO A 22 3.13 -6.28 -1.66
C PRO A 22 3.88 -5.57 -2.78
N TYR A 23 3.17 -4.88 -3.67
CA TYR A 23 3.73 -4.07 -4.74
C TYR A 23 4.06 -2.63 -4.31
N VAL A 24 3.82 -2.26 -3.06
CA VAL A 24 4.14 -0.95 -2.50
C VAL A 24 5.47 -1.03 -1.77
N VAL A 25 6.41 -0.21 -2.18
CA VAL A 25 7.67 0.01 -1.47
C VAL A 25 7.63 1.40 -0.84
N LEU A 26 7.89 1.45 0.45
CA LEU A 26 7.90 2.70 1.23
C LEU A 26 9.34 3.18 1.36
N HIS A 27 9.52 4.46 1.10
CA HIS A 27 10.77 5.18 1.29
C HIS A 27 10.63 6.20 2.43
N GLU A 28 11.28 7.35 2.35
CA GLU A 28 11.24 8.36 3.38
C GLU A 28 9.81 8.81 3.68
N PHE A 29 9.53 8.95 4.96
CA PHE A 29 8.23 9.37 5.45
C PHE A 29 8.40 10.19 6.73
N ILE A 30 7.57 11.21 6.89
CA ILE A 30 7.51 12.02 8.10
C ILE A 30 6.09 12.47 8.39
N VAL A 31 5.73 12.42 9.66
CA VAL A 31 4.48 13.02 10.17
C VAL A 31 4.80 14.38 10.77
N MET A 32 4.18 15.41 10.22
CA MET A 32 4.24 16.78 10.70
C MET A 32 2.94 17.10 11.47
N PRO A 33 2.89 18.17 12.27
CA PRO A 33 1.72 18.46 13.12
C PRO A 33 0.39 18.60 12.37
N ASN A 34 0.42 19.00 11.11
CA ASN A 34 -0.79 19.25 10.30
C ASN A 34 -0.76 18.64 8.91
N HIS A 35 0.31 17.93 8.54
CA HIS A 35 0.44 17.25 7.26
C HIS A 35 1.44 16.09 7.35
N ILE A 36 1.56 15.35 6.28
CA ILE A 36 2.56 14.29 6.13
C ILE A 36 3.30 14.46 4.81
N HIS A 37 4.54 13.99 4.78
CA HIS A 37 5.29 13.77 3.55
C HIS A 37 5.71 12.31 3.48
N GLY A 38 5.77 11.76 2.27
CA GLY A 38 6.26 10.40 2.08
C GLY A 38 6.52 10.09 0.61
N ILE A 39 7.41 9.17 0.36
CA ILE A 39 7.72 8.63 -0.95
C ILE A 39 7.20 7.20 -1.02
N ILE A 40 6.40 6.92 -2.03
CA ILE A 40 5.85 5.58 -2.34
C ILE A 40 6.31 5.19 -3.73
N GLU A 41 6.91 4.01 -3.84
CA GLU A 41 7.16 3.35 -5.10
C GLU A 41 6.09 2.26 -5.33
N ILE A 42 5.54 2.22 -6.54
CA ILE A 42 4.57 1.20 -6.97
C ILE A 42 5.29 0.27 -7.95
N ASN A 43 5.77 -0.86 -7.42
CA ASN A 43 6.47 -1.87 -8.21
C ASN A 43 5.47 -2.79 -8.90
N ARG A 44 5.19 -2.51 -10.16
CA ARG A 44 4.24 -3.29 -10.97
C ARG A 44 4.72 -4.71 -11.27
N ASN A 45 6.01 -4.99 -11.14
CA ASN A 45 6.60 -6.31 -11.40
C ASN A 45 6.49 -7.24 -10.17
N ALA A 46 6.21 -6.72 -9.00
CA ALA A 46 6.04 -7.51 -7.78
C ALA A 46 4.73 -8.32 -7.75
N VAL A 47 3.76 -7.98 -8.62
CA VAL A 47 2.58 -8.81 -8.85
C VAL A 47 2.96 -9.81 -9.93
N GLY A 48 3.50 -10.96 -9.50
CA GLY A 48 3.98 -12.02 -10.39
C GLY A 48 2.94 -12.38 -11.44
N THR A 49 3.30 -12.21 -12.70
CA THR A 49 2.71 -13.00 -13.76
C THR A 49 3.00 -14.47 -13.40
N GLY A 50 1.97 -15.22 -13.03
CA GLY A 50 2.09 -16.63 -12.68
C GLY A 50 2.59 -17.49 -13.84
N ARG A 51 3.88 -17.37 -14.15
CA ARG A 51 4.60 -18.10 -15.21
C ARG A 51 6.01 -18.51 -14.81
N ASP A 52 6.23 -18.86 -13.56
CA ASP A 52 7.44 -19.59 -13.17
C ASP A 52 7.16 -20.55 -12.00
N LEU A 53 6.28 -21.53 -12.26
CA LEU A 53 6.29 -22.78 -11.52
C LEU A 53 6.76 -23.89 -12.47
N SER A 54 7.96 -23.71 -13.02
CA SER A 54 8.65 -24.77 -13.74
C SER A 54 10.06 -24.93 -13.18
N ALA A 55 10.14 -25.51 -11.99
CA ALA A 55 11.36 -26.20 -11.57
C ALA A 55 11.02 -27.24 -10.50
N ASN A 56 11.15 -28.51 -10.89
CA ASN A 56 11.31 -29.70 -10.04
C ASN A 56 10.05 -30.29 -9.37
N ALA A 57 9.27 -31.04 -10.13
CA ALA A 57 8.69 -32.27 -9.62
C ALA A 57 9.23 -33.43 -10.46
N LYS A 58 10.25 -34.11 -9.94
CA LYS A 58 10.61 -35.45 -10.36
C LYS A 58 9.55 -36.40 -9.86
N ASP A 59 9.08 -37.22 -10.79
CA ASP A 59 8.55 -38.58 -10.64
C ASP A 59 7.62 -38.89 -9.47
N VAL A 60 6.34 -39.00 -9.75
CA VAL A 60 5.56 -40.17 -9.29
C VAL A 60 4.58 -40.60 -10.39
N ASN A 61 4.91 -41.70 -11.02
CA ASN A 61 4.04 -42.46 -11.89
C ASN A 61 3.07 -43.27 -11.04
N VAL A 62 1.75 -43.05 -11.14
CA VAL A 62 0.76 -44.08 -10.82
C VAL A 62 -0.39 -43.98 -11.81
N GLY A 63 -0.60 -45.06 -12.49
CA GLY A 63 -1.52 -45.23 -13.57
C GLY A 63 -2.94 -45.54 -13.17
N THR A 64 -3.72 -45.80 -14.23
CA THR A 64 -5.01 -46.51 -14.37
C THR A 64 -6.27 -45.75 -13.95
N GLY A 65 -6.99 -45.28 -14.91
CA GLY A 65 -8.24 -45.84 -15.41
C GLY A 65 -9.44 -45.74 -14.48
N CYS A 66 -10.44 -44.95 -14.89
CA CYS A 66 -11.85 -45.39 -14.92
C CYS A 66 -12.70 -44.34 -15.63
N ASP A 67 -13.29 -44.76 -16.74
CA ASP A 67 -14.48 -44.18 -17.34
C ASP A 67 -15.60 -44.10 -16.33
N LEU A 68 -16.26 -42.97 -16.26
CA LEU A 68 -17.69 -42.91 -15.93
C LEU A 68 -18.32 -41.70 -16.59
N SER A 69 -19.00 -41.97 -17.70
CA SER A 69 -20.09 -41.21 -18.27
C SER A 69 -21.12 -40.88 -17.20
N GLY A 70 -21.32 -39.62 -16.91
CA GLY A 70 -22.36 -39.15 -15.99
C GLY A 70 -22.74 -37.73 -16.34
N ASN A 71 -23.79 -37.60 -17.15
CA ASN A 71 -24.49 -36.39 -17.45
C ASN A 71 -25.21 -35.87 -16.19
N VAL A 72 -24.78 -34.70 -15.67
CA VAL A 72 -25.59 -33.91 -14.73
C VAL A 72 -25.44 -32.42 -15.08
N ASN A 73 -26.52 -31.95 -15.70
CA ASN A 73 -26.85 -30.54 -15.62
C ASN A 73 -27.04 -30.19 -14.15
N ASP A 74 -26.40 -29.20 -13.66
CA ASP A 74 -26.87 -28.10 -12.83
C ASP A 74 -25.77 -27.45 -12.03
N ALA A 75 -25.93 -26.18 -11.99
CA ALA A 75 -25.59 -25.30 -10.89
C ALA A 75 -24.27 -24.57 -10.92
N ALA A 76 -24.49 -23.29 -11.03
CA ALA A 76 -23.76 -22.22 -10.35
C ALA A 76 -22.25 -22.30 -10.46
N GLY A 77 -21.75 -21.69 -11.50
CA GLY A 77 -20.35 -21.30 -11.60
C GLY A 77 -19.94 -20.44 -10.42
N THR A 78 -19.36 -21.06 -9.42
CA THR A 78 -18.38 -20.38 -8.58
C THR A 78 -17.14 -20.20 -9.42
N GLY A 79 -17.22 -19.23 -10.35
CA GLY A 79 -16.06 -18.75 -11.06
C GLY A 79 -15.13 -18.13 -10.03
N TYR A 80 -14.16 -18.90 -9.59
CA TYR A 80 -13.01 -18.31 -8.94
C TYR A 80 -12.38 -17.41 -10.00
N ASP A 81 -12.67 -16.12 -9.88
CA ASP A 81 -12.03 -15.10 -10.68
C ASP A 81 -10.53 -15.10 -10.31
N LEU A 82 -9.76 -15.84 -11.07
CA LEU A 82 -8.29 -15.88 -11.00
C LEU A 82 -7.68 -14.60 -11.59
N SER A 83 -8.46 -13.50 -11.63
CA SER A 83 -7.90 -12.22 -12.03
C SER A 83 -6.81 -11.84 -11.04
N LEU A 84 -5.64 -11.56 -11.57
CA LEU A 84 -4.51 -11.05 -10.78
C LEU A 84 -4.98 -9.85 -9.95
N PRO A 85 -4.56 -9.72 -8.69
CA PRO A 85 -4.94 -8.61 -7.86
C PRO A 85 -4.61 -7.29 -8.55
N LYS A 86 -5.63 -6.47 -8.78
CA LYS A 86 -5.48 -5.20 -9.47
C LYS A 86 -4.57 -4.27 -8.67
N ILE A 87 -3.49 -3.81 -9.30
CA ILE A 87 -2.61 -2.81 -8.71
C ILE A 87 -3.38 -1.51 -8.55
N LYS A 88 -3.47 -1.02 -7.32
CA LYS A 88 -4.12 0.24 -6.99
C LYS A 88 -3.30 1.43 -7.47
N SER A 89 -3.97 2.47 -7.90
CA SER A 89 -3.37 3.77 -8.16
C SER A 89 -2.91 4.44 -6.86
N LEU A 90 -2.03 5.44 -6.96
CA LEU A 90 -1.61 6.24 -5.80
C LEU A 90 -2.82 6.84 -5.06
N SER A 91 -3.83 7.33 -5.79
CA SER A 91 -5.05 7.88 -5.19
C SER A 91 -5.83 6.85 -4.39
N GLU A 92 -5.93 5.61 -4.86
CA GLU A 92 -6.59 4.51 -4.15
C GLU A 92 -5.79 4.09 -2.91
N LEU A 93 -4.44 4.07 -2.99
CA LEU A 93 -3.57 3.79 -1.85
C LEU A 93 -3.69 4.87 -0.78
N MET A 94 -3.64 6.14 -1.18
CA MET A 94 -3.84 7.27 -0.26
C MET A 94 -5.25 7.30 0.33
N GLY A 95 -6.26 6.88 -0.43
CA GLY A 95 -7.63 6.70 0.08
C GLY A 95 -7.69 5.63 1.17
N ALA A 96 -7.07 4.47 0.95
CA ALA A 96 -6.98 3.40 1.95
C ALA A 96 -6.24 3.87 3.21
N TYR A 97 -5.08 4.50 3.05
CA TYR A 97 -4.30 5.08 4.15
C TYR A 97 -5.13 6.05 4.98
N LYS A 98 -5.71 7.08 4.35
CA LYS A 98 -6.51 8.10 5.04
C LYS A 98 -7.70 7.48 5.78
N THR A 99 -8.35 6.50 5.19
CA THR A 99 -9.51 5.82 5.79
C THR A 99 -9.11 5.04 7.02
N THR A 100 -8.02 4.26 6.96
CA THR A 100 -7.56 3.46 8.10
C THR A 100 -7.06 4.33 9.24
N VAL A 101 -6.29 5.38 8.95
CA VAL A 101 -5.84 6.36 9.96
C VAL A 101 -7.03 7.05 10.63
N SER A 102 -8.00 7.58 9.87
CA SER A 102 -9.18 8.23 10.46
C SER A 102 -9.95 7.27 11.37
N LYS A 103 -10.16 6.04 10.91
CA LYS A 103 -10.84 5.01 11.72
C LYS A 103 -10.13 4.79 13.07
N GLN A 104 -8.81 4.64 13.05
CA GLN A 104 -8.04 4.40 14.27
C GLN A 104 -8.03 5.62 15.20
N ILE A 105 -7.90 6.82 14.65
CA ILE A 105 -7.93 8.07 15.44
C ILE A 105 -9.31 8.28 16.08
N HIS A 106 -10.41 7.98 15.35
CA HIS A 106 -11.76 8.05 15.92
C HIS A 106 -11.94 7.03 17.05
N LEU A 107 -11.42 5.81 16.89
CA LEU A 107 -11.44 4.79 17.95
C LEU A 107 -10.60 5.20 19.17
N ALA A 108 -9.53 5.97 18.97
CA ALA A 108 -8.71 6.54 20.04
C ALA A 108 -9.36 7.77 20.72
N GLY A 109 -10.59 8.13 20.34
CA GLY A 109 -11.40 9.15 21.02
C GLY A 109 -11.43 10.53 20.36
N TYR A 110 -10.77 10.72 19.23
CA TYR A 110 -10.82 11.99 18.50
C TYR A 110 -11.76 11.91 17.27
N ALA A 111 -13.05 11.93 17.54
CA ALA A 111 -14.11 11.77 16.54
C ALA A 111 -14.17 12.91 15.49
N GLU A 112 -13.67 14.09 15.83
CA GLU A 112 -13.67 15.25 14.93
C GLU A 112 -12.50 15.27 13.94
N PHE A 113 -11.57 14.31 14.05
CA PHE A 113 -10.43 14.25 13.14
C PHE A 113 -10.88 14.08 11.70
N ALA A 114 -10.38 14.93 10.82
CA ALA A 114 -10.61 14.83 9.39
C ALA A 114 -9.35 15.20 8.60
N TRP A 115 -9.06 14.43 7.57
CA TRP A 115 -8.02 14.78 6.61
C TRP A 115 -8.43 15.92 5.70
N GLN A 116 -7.45 16.68 5.23
CA GLN A 116 -7.65 17.54 4.09
C GLN A 116 -8.16 16.71 2.89
N ARG A 117 -9.09 17.29 2.11
CA ARG A 117 -9.79 16.60 1.02
C ARG A 117 -8.84 16.06 -0.05
N SER A 118 -7.82 16.83 -0.42
CA SER A 118 -6.84 16.48 -1.46
C SER A 118 -5.46 16.21 -0.87
N PHE A 119 -4.55 15.74 -1.72
CA PHE A 119 -3.13 15.65 -1.47
C PHE A 119 -2.37 16.15 -2.70
N HIS A 120 -1.13 16.55 -2.52
CA HIS A 120 -0.23 16.91 -3.61
C HIS A 120 0.69 15.73 -3.88
N ASP A 121 0.84 15.38 -5.15
CA ASP A 121 1.73 14.35 -5.61
C ASP A 121 2.74 14.90 -6.62
N HIS A 122 3.90 14.25 -6.67
CA HIS A 122 4.96 14.52 -7.62
C HIS A 122 5.61 13.21 -8.05
N ILE A 123 5.75 13.01 -9.36
CA ILE A 123 6.40 11.81 -9.89
C ILE A 123 7.90 12.03 -9.90
N ILE A 124 8.63 11.23 -9.13
CA ILE A 124 10.10 11.19 -9.12
C ILE A 124 10.55 10.38 -10.33
N ARG A 125 11.41 10.94 -11.17
CA ARG A 125 11.84 10.32 -12.44
C ARG A 125 13.32 10.03 -12.51
N ASP A 126 14.11 10.60 -11.62
CA ASP A 126 15.57 10.49 -11.61
C ASP A 126 16.11 10.51 -10.18
N GLU A 127 17.30 9.96 -10.02
CA GLU A 127 17.99 9.84 -8.72
C GLU A 127 18.24 11.19 -8.05
N LYS A 128 18.60 12.19 -8.82
CA LYS A 128 18.86 13.52 -8.29
C LYS A 128 17.62 14.18 -7.69
N SER A 129 16.45 13.94 -8.30
CA SER A 129 15.16 14.38 -7.77
C SER A 129 14.79 13.59 -6.52
N TYR A 130 15.08 12.28 -6.51
CA TYR A 130 14.87 11.42 -5.36
C TYR A 130 15.67 11.91 -4.16
N GLU A 131 16.98 12.06 -4.28
CA GLU A 131 17.86 12.55 -3.22
C GLU A 131 17.40 13.91 -2.66
N ARG A 132 17.04 14.83 -3.53
CA ARG A 132 16.57 16.16 -3.13
C ARG A 132 15.28 16.09 -2.32
N ILE A 133 14.32 15.26 -2.74
CA ILE A 133 13.02 15.13 -2.07
C ILE A 133 13.19 14.36 -0.76
N SER A 134 14.00 13.30 -0.73
CA SER A 134 14.35 12.54 0.48
C SER A 134 14.97 13.43 1.54
N ASN A 135 15.98 14.21 1.16
CA ASN A 135 16.62 15.16 2.07
C ASN A 135 15.62 16.22 2.58
N TYR A 136 14.75 16.73 1.71
CA TYR A 136 13.69 17.65 2.12
C TYR A 136 12.76 17.03 3.18
N ILE A 137 12.35 15.78 3.00
CA ILE A 137 11.49 15.07 3.96
C ILE A 137 12.19 14.88 5.30
N ILE A 138 13.45 14.43 5.28
CA ILE A 138 14.26 14.18 6.48
C ILE A 138 14.51 15.46 7.29
N ASP A 139 14.78 16.56 6.60
CA ASP A 139 15.11 17.84 7.22
C ASP A 139 13.87 18.69 7.58
N ASN A 140 12.70 18.32 7.10
CA ASN A 140 11.45 19.08 7.32
C ASN A 140 11.20 19.39 8.81
N PRO A 141 11.34 18.44 9.76
CA PRO A 141 11.13 18.74 11.17
C PRO A 141 12.06 19.80 11.78
N LYS A 142 13.27 19.95 11.22
CA LYS A 142 14.25 20.94 11.67
C LYS A 142 13.91 22.36 11.21
N THR A 143 13.11 22.46 10.15
CA THR A 143 12.71 23.71 9.53
C THR A 143 11.24 24.04 9.74
N TRP A 144 10.58 23.31 10.63
CA TRP A 144 9.15 23.43 10.87
C TRP A 144 8.70 24.84 11.26
N ASP A 145 9.51 25.55 12.04
CA ASP A 145 9.29 26.94 12.46
C ASP A 145 9.26 27.94 11.28
N LYS A 146 9.84 27.57 10.14
CA LYS A 146 9.86 28.35 8.89
C LYS A 146 8.85 27.87 7.86
N ASP A 147 8.10 26.82 8.17
CA ASP A 147 7.11 26.29 7.24
C ASP A 147 5.90 27.23 7.14
N LYS A 148 5.39 27.41 5.91
CA LYS A 148 4.21 28.23 5.62
C LYS A 148 2.95 27.73 6.34
N PHE A 149 2.93 26.48 6.78
CA PHE A 149 1.84 25.85 7.52
C PHE A 149 2.04 25.89 9.03
N PHE A 150 3.15 26.46 9.52
CA PHE A 150 3.37 26.67 10.94
C PHE A 150 2.34 27.65 11.50
N ARG A 151 1.46 27.14 12.37
CA ARG A 151 0.42 27.91 13.07
C ARG A 151 0.28 27.41 14.51
#